data_2d6503e2010ca3abd4f0017ddc07c1b0
#
_entry.id   2d6503e2010ca3abd4f0017ddc07c1b0
#
_cell.length_a   1.000
_cell.length_b   1.000
_cell.length_c   1.000
_cell.angle_alpha   90.00
_cell.angle_beta   90.00
_cell.angle_gamma   90.00
#
_symmetry.space_group_name_H-M   'P 1'
#
loop_
_entity.id
_entity.type
_entity.pdbx_description
1 polymer ?
#
loop_
_entity_poly.entity_id
_entity_poly.type
_entity_poly.pdbx_seq_one_letter_code
_entity_poly.pdbx_strand_id
1 'polypeptide(L)'
;MNAQTSYGWEIGFWGGLSSYYGDLNPVFSFRRLGPTAGVFARKNFDGRVCLRFGGSWGNVGGNDATSPNAFEQARNLNFNSNVFEGAVVLEFNFQNFHSRRPREDKPVSPYLLAGFGITHFNPKSEYKGGNYFLRDLGTEGQARGEEYALVTPAMIAGFGLKIDMNPSWSWNIEISNRFTFTDYLDDVSGTYADYRTVAGYHGDAAGGLSDRSLEVGDVRIGERGRQRGNAKNKDMYIFASIGLAYRFVSVGCPAY
;
A
#
# COMPACT_ATOMS: atom_id res chain seq x y z
N MET A 1 -13.75 19.21 -40.67
CA MET A 1 -13.52 17.76 -40.52
C MET A 1 -13.33 17.46 -39.04
N ASN A 2 -14.33 16.85 -38.42
CA ASN A 2 -14.24 16.45 -37.00
C ASN A 2 -13.35 15.21 -36.96
N ALA A 3 -12.11 15.36 -36.48
CA ALA A 3 -11.27 14.22 -36.15
C ALA A 3 -11.95 13.46 -35.01
N GLN A 4 -12.44 12.25 -35.30
CA GLN A 4 -12.99 11.36 -34.28
C GLN A 4 -11.89 11.02 -33.31
N THR A 5 -11.94 11.59 -32.12
CA THR A 5 -11.07 11.28 -30.99
C THR A 5 -11.41 9.86 -30.53
N SER A 6 -10.54 8.91 -30.76
CA SER A 6 -10.76 7.53 -30.31
C SER A 6 -10.28 7.43 -28.86
N TYR A 7 -11.19 7.64 -27.93
CA TYR A 7 -10.97 7.31 -26.54
C TYR A 7 -11.07 5.78 -26.40
N GLY A 8 -9.95 5.12 -26.18
CA GLY A 8 -9.83 3.67 -26.19
C GLY A 8 -9.42 3.09 -24.85
N TRP A 9 -9.10 1.81 -24.91
CA TRP A 9 -8.47 1.09 -23.82
C TRP A 9 -6.95 1.31 -23.85
N GLU A 10 -6.37 1.33 -22.67
CA GLU A 10 -4.93 1.24 -22.44
C GLU A 10 -4.66 0.07 -21.51
N ILE A 11 -3.52 -0.56 -21.71
CA ILE A 11 -2.96 -1.51 -20.74
C ILE A 11 -1.58 -1.02 -20.34
N GLY A 12 -1.17 -1.30 -19.12
CA GLY A 12 0.14 -0.87 -18.67
C GLY A 12 0.64 -1.66 -17.49
N PHE A 13 1.90 -1.43 -17.19
CA PHE A 13 2.57 -1.95 -16.01
C PHE A 13 3.39 -0.83 -15.37
N TRP A 14 3.67 -1.00 -14.10
CA TRP A 14 4.46 -0.04 -13.35
C TRP A 14 5.28 -0.73 -12.27
N GLY A 15 6.36 -0.08 -11.85
CA GLY A 15 7.19 -0.48 -10.73
C GLY A 15 7.55 0.74 -9.89
N GLY A 16 7.95 0.51 -8.65
CA GLY A 16 8.26 1.61 -7.76
C GLY A 16 8.60 1.18 -6.34
N LEU A 17 8.34 2.09 -5.42
CA LEU A 17 8.61 1.93 -4.00
C LEU A 17 7.33 2.05 -3.19
N SER A 18 7.24 1.28 -2.13
CA SER A 18 6.19 1.33 -1.11
C SER A 18 6.76 1.83 0.21
N SER A 19 5.93 2.51 0.99
CA SER A 19 6.23 2.92 2.36
C SER A 19 4.99 2.71 3.22
N TYR A 20 5.19 2.17 4.41
CA TYR A 20 4.17 1.99 5.42
C TYR A 20 4.09 3.22 6.34
N TYR A 21 2.89 3.52 6.83
CA TYR A 21 2.63 4.52 7.85
C TYR A 21 1.56 4.01 8.82
N GLY A 22 1.90 3.96 10.12
CA GLY A 22 1.08 3.44 11.23
C GLY A 22 1.91 3.34 12.50
N ASP A 23 1.57 2.42 13.41
CA ASP A 23 2.15 2.33 14.75
C ASP A 23 3.66 2.07 14.79
N LEU A 24 4.20 1.34 13.81
CA LEU A 24 5.64 1.07 13.68
C LEU A 24 6.39 2.05 12.75
N ASN A 25 5.70 3.07 12.25
CA ASN A 25 6.26 4.19 11.51
C ASN A 25 5.31 5.39 11.58
N PRO A 26 5.15 6.05 12.74
CA PRO A 26 4.14 7.09 12.96
C PRO A 26 4.49 8.43 12.32
N VAL A 27 5.73 8.59 11.88
CA VAL A 27 6.21 9.79 11.19
C VAL A 27 6.47 9.44 9.73
N PHE A 28 5.99 10.28 8.81
CA PHE A 28 6.30 10.11 7.39
C PHE A 28 7.82 10.10 7.18
N SER A 29 8.37 8.92 7.01
CA SER A 29 9.81 8.74 6.81
C SER A 29 10.08 7.66 5.76
N PHE A 30 11.06 7.90 4.93
CA PHE A 30 11.54 6.93 3.93
C PHE A 30 12.55 5.93 4.50
N ARG A 31 12.44 5.59 5.80
CA ARG A 31 13.41 4.72 6.48
C ARG A 31 13.37 3.29 5.98
N ARG A 32 12.18 2.82 5.63
CA ARG A 32 12.00 1.50 5.06
C ARG A 32 11.13 1.58 3.81
N LEU A 33 11.79 1.56 2.66
CA LEU A 33 11.15 1.47 1.36
C LEU A 33 11.17 0.02 0.91
N GLY A 34 10.01 -0.51 0.49
CA GLY A 34 9.89 -1.80 -0.14
C GLY A 34 9.69 -1.68 -1.65
N PRO A 35 9.96 -2.72 -2.44
CA PRO A 35 9.59 -2.75 -3.84
C PRO A 35 8.09 -2.90 -4.02
N THR A 36 7.56 -2.35 -5.12
CA THR A 36 6.17 -2.52 -5.53
C THR A 36 6.07 -2.56 -7.04
N ALA A 37 5.11 -3.32 -7.55
CA ALA A 37 4.84 -3.44 -8.99
C ALA A 37 3.35 -3.72 -9.22
N GLY A 38 2.87 -3.40 -10.42
CA GLY A 38 1.49 -3.67 -10.78
C GLY A 38 1.24 -3.61 -12.27
N VAL A 39 0.04 -4.06 -12.62
CA VAL A 39 -0.50 -4.01 -13.98
C VAL A 39 -1.87 -3.36 -13.95
N PHE A 40 -2.27 -2.74 -15.05
CA PHE A 40 -3.58 -2.10 -15.13
C PHE A 40 -4.14 -2.14 -16.55
N ALA A 41 -5.48 -2.07 -16.60
CA ALA A 41 -6.24 -1.72 -17.78
C ALA A 41 -6.99 -0.41 -17.49
N ARG A 42 -6.95 0.55 -18.40
CA ARG A 42 -7.58 1.84 -18.28
C ARG A 42 -8.53 2.08 -19.44
N LYS A 43 -9.76 2.49 -19.12
CA LYS A 43 -10.73 2.96 -20.08
C LYS A 43 -10.77 4.49 -20.07
N ASN A 44 -10.42 5.12 -21.17
CA ASN A 44 -10.58 6.57 -21.35
C ASN A 44 -12.00 6.83 -21.86
N PHE A 45 -12.78 7.61 -21.12
CA PHE A 45 -14.13 8.05 -21.52
C PHE A 45 -14.04 9.31 -22.42
N ASP A 46 -13.18 10.22 -22.00
CA ASP A 46 -12.82 11.42 -22.74
C ASP A 46 -11.35 11.80 -22.49
N GLY A 47 -10.91 12.98 -22.88
CA GLY A 47 -9.54 13.45 -22.65
C GLY A 47 -9.22 13.75 -21.19
N ARG A 48 -10.21 13.78 -20.31
CA ARG A 48 -10.04 14.16 -18.89
C ARG A 48 -10.38 13.05 -17.90
N VAL A 49 -11.35 12.21 -18.21
CA VAL A 49 -11.87 11.21 -17.28
C VAL A 49 -11.53 9.80 -17.74
N CYS A 50 -10.91 9.03 -16.88
CA CYS A 50 -10.53 7.65 -17.12
C CYS A 50 -10.91 6.78 -15.93
N LEU A 51 -11.26 5.53 -16.19
CA LEU A 51 -11.45 4.49 -15.18
C LEU A 51 -10.37 3.44 -15.36
N ARG A 52 -9.62 3.18 -14.27
CA ARG A 52 -8.53 2.22 -14.23
C ARG A 52 -8.88 1.05 -13.33
N PHE A 53 -8.65 -0.15 -13.82
CA PHE A 53 -8.69 -1.41 -13.09
C PHE A 53 -7.27 -1.92 -12.96
N GLY A 54 -6.83 -2.33 -11.79
CA GLY A 54 -5.45 -2.76 -11.60
C GLY A 54 -5.30 -3.83 -10.54
N GLY A 55 -4.21 -4.60 -10.70
CA GLY A 55 -3.69 -5.48 -9.68
C GLY A 55 -2.26 -5.09 -9.34
N SER A 56 -1.93 -5.07 -8.06
CA SER A 56 -0.61 -4.70 -7.58
C SER A 56 -0.11 -5.59 -6.46
N TRP A 57 1.20 -5.65 -6.38
CA TRP A 57 1.95 -6.23 -5.28
C TRP A 57 2.91 -5.18 -4.72
N GLY A 58 3.11 -5.20 -3.39
CA GLY A 58 4.11 -4.39 -2.72
C GLY A 58 4.61 -5.05 -1.45
N ASN A 59 5.79 -4.67 -1.01
CA ASN A 59 6.36 -5.09 0.26
C ASN A 59 6.39 -3.90 1.21
N VAL A 60 5.70 -3.98 2.34
CA VAL A 60 5.64 -2.94 3.36
C VAL A 60 6.22 -3.44 4.68
N GLY A 61 6.72 -2.54 5.51
CA GLY A 61 7.24 -2.91 6.80
C GLY A 61 7.60 -1.73 7.68
N GLY A 62 7.80 -2.01 8.97
CA GLY A 62 8.22 -1.06 10.00
C GLY A 62 9.23 -1.71 10.94
N ASN A 63 10.01 -0.87 11.64
CA ASN A 63 10.99 -1.32 12.62
C ASN A 63 11.24 -0.23 13.65
N ASP A 64 10.84 -0.50 14.88
CA ASP A 64 11.01 0.38 16.04
C ASP A 64 12.47 0.72 16.34
N ALA A 65 13.41 -0.20 16.10
CA ALA A 65 14.82 0.03 16.35
C ALA A 65 15.39 1.23 15.56
N THR A 66 14.72 1.62 14.45
CA THR A 66 15.13 2.78 13.65
C THR A 66 14.36 4.06 13.99
N SER A 67 13.44 4.02 14.96
CA SER A 67 12.65 5.18 15.38
C SER A 67 13.50 6.20 16.14
N PRO A 68 13.18 7.51 16.06
CA PRO A 68 13.77 8.53 16.95
C PRO A 68 13.11 8.54 18.34
N ASN A 69 12.03 7.79 18.54
CA ASN A 69 11.28 7.74 19.80
C ASN A 69 11.86 6.65 20.71
N ALA A 70 12.31 7.04 21.90
CA ALA A 70 12.90 6.12 22.87
C ALA A 70 11.94 5.02 23.33
N PHE A 71 10.64 5.30 23.41
CA PHE A 71 9.64 4.27 23.75
C PHE A 71 9.55 3.20 22.66
N GLU A 72 9.50 3.60 21.39
CA GLU A 72 9.46 2.67 20.27
C GLU A 72 10.75 1.84 20.20
N GLN A 73 11.93 2.47 20.39
CA GLN A 73 13.19 1.73 20.48
C GLN A 73 13.18 0.68 21.59
N ALA A 74 12.64 1.03 22.76
CA ALA A 74 12.50 0.09 23.87
C ALA A 74 11.46 -1.00 23.60
N ARG A 75 10.39 -0.71 22.83
CA ARG A 75 9.37 -1.68 22.37
C ARG A 75 9.96 -2.68 21.38
N ASN A 76 10.84 -2.25 20.49
CA ASN A 76 11.64 -3.05 19.57
C ASN A 76 10.84 -3.98 18.64
N LEU A 77 9.61 -3.63 18.31
CA LEU A 77 8.79 -4.40 17.38
C LEU A 77 9.23 -4.15 15.93
N ASN A 78 9.05 -5.15 15.10
CA ASN A 78 9.23 -5.01 13.66
C ASN A 78 8.29 -5.95 12.90
N PHE A 79 7.99 -5.58 11.67
CA PHE A 79 7.25 -6.42 10.75
C PHE A 79 7.68 -6.24 9.31
N ASN A 80 7.33 -7.21 8.50
CA ASN A 80 7.38 -7.17 7.06
C ASN A 80 6.13 -7.86 6.50
N SER A 81 5.44 -7.23 5.56
CA SER A 81 4.27 -7.80 4.92
C SER A 81 4.32 -7.63 3.41
N ASN A 82 3.99 -8.67 2.69
CA ASN A 82 3.61 -8.54 1.28
C ASN A 82 2.15 -8.16 1.21
N VAL A 83 1.84 -7.12 0.45
CA VAL A 83 0.48 -6.67 0.17
C VAL A 83 0.12 -6.97 -1.28
N PHE A 84 -1.07 -7.53 -1.51
CA PHE A 84 -1.66 -7.75 -2.83
C PHE A 84 -2.96 -6.97 -2.91
N GLU A 85 -3.10 -6.15 -3.91
CA GLU A 85 -4.25 -5.25 -4.05
C GLU A 85 -4.92 -5.44 -5.41
N GLY A 86 -6.26 -5.54 -5.41
CA GLY A 86 -7.10 -5.32 -6.58
C GLY A 86 -7.84 -3.99 -6.42
N ALA A 87 -7.77 -3.11 -7.42
CA ALA A 87 -8.29 -1.75 -7.30
C ALA A 87 -9.08 -1.27 -8.52
N VAL A 88 -10.04 -0.38 -8.25
CA VAL A 88 -10.77 0.41 -9.25
C VAL A 88 -10.58 1.88 -8.91
N VAL A 89 -10.05 2.64 -9.86
CA VAL A 89 -9.61 4.01 -9.65
C VAL A 89 -10.15 4.91 -10.76
N LEU A 90 -10.79 6.00 -10.40
CA LEU A 90 -11.15 7.10 -11.28
C LEU A 90 -9.98 8.08 -11.37
N GLU A 91 -9.61 8.48 -12.59
CA GLU A 91 -8.56 9.47 -12.84
C GLU A 91 -9.14 10.69 -13.54
N PHE A 92 -8.73 11.86 -13.09
CA PHE A 92 -9.09 13.15 -13.69
C PHE A 92 -7.83 13.87 -14.19
N ASN A 93 -7.69 13.99 -15.51
CA ASN A 93 -6.60 14.71 -16.16
C ASN A 93 -6.91 16.20 -16.22
N PHE A 94 -6.00 17.05 -15.76
CA PHE A 94 -6.19 18.52 -15.82
C PHE A 94 -6.07 19.06 -17.24
N GLN A 95 -5.38 18.36 -18.10
CA GLN A 95 -5.26 18.71 -19.52
C GLN A 95 -5.93 17.63 -20.36
N ASN A 96 -6.44 18.03 -21.53
CA ASN A 96 -6.94 17.09 -22.52
C ASN A 96 -5.76 16.21 -22.98
N PHE A 97 -5.72 15.00 -22.46
CA PHE A 97 -4.71 14.02 -22.76
C PHE A 97 -5.25 13.13 -23.88
N HIS A 98 -4.46 12.91 -24.95
CA HIS A 98 -4.84 12.10 -26.12
C HIS A 98 -5.75 12.76 -27.17
N SER A 99 -5.76 14.09 -27.29
CA SER A 99 -6.36 14.76 -28.43
C SER A 99 -5.49 14.56 -29.69
N ARG A 100 -6.11 14.21 -30.80
CA ARG A 100 -5.41 13.91 -32.07
C ARG A 100 -4.88 15.14 -32.83
N ARG A 101 -4.88 16.32 -32.22
CA ARG A 101 -4.43 17.53 -32.91
C ARG A 101 -2.92 17.73 -32.73
N PRO A 102 -2.07 17.48 -33.78
CA PRO A 102 -0.61 17.42 -33.62
C PRO A 102 0.08 18.71 -33.19
N ARG A 103 -0.66 19.81 -33.03
CA ARG A 103 -0.11 21.13 -32.71
C ARG A 103 -0.65 21.78 -31.43
N GLU A 104 -1.68 21.23 -30.84
CA GLU A 104 -2.35 21.80 -29.63
C GLU A 104 -2.19 20.93 -28.39
N ASP A 105 -1.65 19.73 -28.54
CA ASP A 105 -1.57 18.79 -27.43
C ASP A 105 -0.32 19.01 -26.61
N LYS A 106 -0.52 19.19 -25.33
CA LYS A 106 0.58 19.17 -24.38
C LYS A 106 0.92 17.70 -24.10
N PRO A 107 2.19 17.31 -24.27
CA PRO A 107 2.61 15.92 -24.08
C PRO A 107 2.57 15.50 -22.61
N VAL A 108 2.25 16.41 -21.68
CA VAL A 108 2.23 16.17 -20.23
C VAL A 108 0.89 16.60 -19.67
N SER A 109 0.27 15.72 -18.89
CA SER A 109 -0.94 16.02 -18.15
C SER A 109 -0.80 15.62 -16.69
N PRO A 110 -0.84 16.56 -15.73
CA PRO A 110 -1.09 16.22 -14.34
C PRO A 110 -2.48 15.58 -14.19
N TYR A 111 -2.62 14.66 -13.25
CA TYR A 111 -3.92 14.06 -12.93
C TYR A 111 -4.08 13.82 -11.44
N LEU A 112 -5.30 13.82 -10.98
CA LEU A 112 -5.72 13.31 -9.67
C LEU A 112 -6.35 11.95 -9.85
N LEU A 113 -6.29 11.16 -8.79
CA LEU A 113 -6.93 9.86 -8.75
C LEU A 113 -7.61 9.62 -7.41
N ALA A 114 -8.76 8.95 -7.47
CA ALA A 114 -9.47 8.46 -6.30
C ALA A 114 -10.15 7.13 -6.62
N GLY A 115 -10.20 6.22 -5.64
CA GLY A 115 -10.77 4.90 -5.88
C GLY A 115 -10.85 4.04 -4.63
N PHE A 116 -11.15 2.77 -4.89
CA PHE A 116 -11.27 1.75 -3.86
C PHE A 116 -10.49 0.51 -4.29
N GLY A 117 -9.93 -0.17 -3.29
CA GLY A 117 -9.25 -1.44 -3.45
C GLY A 117 -9.61 -2.43 -2.36
N ILE A 118 -9.29 -3.68 -2.62
CA ILE A 118 -9.28 -4.75 -1.63
C ILE A 118 -7.84 -5.22 -1.53
N THR A 119 -7.31 -5.18 -0.32
CA THR A 119 -5.91 -5.50 -0.01
C THR A 119 -5.86 -6.75 0.85
N HIS A 120 -5.10 -7.74 0.40
CA HIS A 120 -4.65 -8.87 1.22
C HIS A 120 -3.25 -8.57 1.75
N PHE A 121 -3.01 -8.84 3.04
CA PHE A 121 -1.73 -8.66 3.72
C PHE A 121 -1.50 -9.81 4.70
N ASN A 122 -0.26 -10.06 5.09
CA ASN A 122 0.07 -11.03 6.11
C ASN A 122 1.40 -10.67 6.76
N PRO A 123 1.40 -9.93 7.89
CA PRO A 123 2.60 -9.48 8.56
C PRO A 123 3.38 -10.63 9.16
N LYS A 124 4.69 -10.57 9.00
CA LYS A 124 5.64 -11.53 9.57
C LYS A 124 6.80 -10.81 10.24
N SER A 125 7.40 -11.47 11.22
CA SER A 125 8.62 -11.01 11.89
C SER A 125 9.60 -12.17 12.08
N GLU A 126 10.87 -11.83 12.14
CA GLU A 126 11.92 -12.79 12.49
C GLU A 126 12.13 -12.81 14.01
N TYR A 127 12.23 -14.01 14.57
CA TYR A 127 12.54 -14.23 15.98
C TYR A 127 13.40 -15.49 16.15
N LYS A 128 14.57 -15.34 16.80
CA LYS A 128 15.53 -16.45 17.08
C LYS A 128 15.85 -17.30 15.83
N GLY A 129 16.01 -16.65 14.67
CA GLY A 129 16.33 -17.31 13.40
C GLY A 129 15.15 -17.98 12.68
N GLY A 130 13.92 -17.89 13.22
CA GLY A 130 12.68 -18.33 12.57
C GLY A 130 11.87 -17.14 12.04
N ASN A 131 11.16 -17.34 10.92
CA ASN A 131 10.19 -16.38 10.40
C ASN A 131 8.78 -16.81 10.80
N TYR A 132 8.05 -15.94 11.45
CA TYR A 132 6.71 -16.22 11.98
C TYR A 132 5.68 -15.25 11.39
N PHE A 133 4.53 -15.78 11.00
CA PHE A 133 3.36 -14.96 10.68
C PHE A 133 2.73 -14.48 11.98
N LEU A 134 2.67 -13.17 12.16
CA LEU A 134 2.29 -12.56 13.44
C LEU A 134 0.81 -12.79 13.78
N ARG A 135 -0.06 -12.79 12.78
CA ARG A 135 -1.48 -13.08 12.94
C ARG A 135 -1.72 -14.41 13.68
N ASP A 136 -1.00 -15.46 13.26
CA ASP A 136 -1.22 -16.81 13.78
C ASP A 136 -0.71 -16.98 15.25
N LEU A 137 0.01 -15.95 15.72
CA LEU A 137 0.57 -15.91 17.07
C LEU A 137 -0.30 -15.18 18.09
N GLY A 138 -1.37 -14.48 17.66
CA GLY A 138 -2.26 -13.75 18.54
C GLY A 138 -1.51 -12.84 19.52
N THR A 139 -0.59 -12.00 19.01
CA THR A 139 0.40 -11.23 19.80
C THR A 139 -0.24 -10.25 20.79
N GLU A 140 -1.49 -9.87 20.61
CA GLU A 140 -2.30 -9.05 21.51
C GLU A 140 -3.28 -9.87 22.35
N GLY A 141 -3.11 -11.20 22.40
CA GLY A 141 -3.90 -12.09 23.24
C GLY A 141 -5.14 -12.68 22.58
N GLN A 142 -5.27 -12.56 21.25
CA GLN A 142 -6.33 -13.20 20.50
C GLN A 142 -6.24 -14.72 20.70
N ALA A 143 -7.37 -15.35 21.05
CA ALA A 143 -7.45 -16.80 21.09
C ALA A 143 -7.46 -17.38 19.67
N ARG A 144 -7.18 -18.68 19.56
CA ARG A 144 -7.24 -19.36 18.25
C ARG A 144 -8.65 -19.28 17.69
N GLY A 145 -8.75 -18.74 16.45
CA GLY A 145 -9.99 -18.49 15.74
C GLY A 145 -10.56 -17.09 15.95
N GLU A 146 -9.93 -16.25 16.78
CA GLU A 146 -10.32 -14.84 17.00
C GLU A 146 -9.31 -13.85 16.40
N GLU A 147 -8.42 -14.35 15.53
CA GLU A 147 -7.42 -13.52 14.88
C GLU A 147 -8.07 -12.56 13.86
N TYR A 148 -7.41 -11.42 13.64
CA TYR A 148 -7.88 -10.41 12.69
C TYR A 148 -7.90 -10.90 11.23
N ALA A 149 -8.72 -10.27 10.40
CA ALA A 149 -8.82 -10.60 8.98
C ALA A 149 -7.59 -10.14 8.21
N LEU A 150 -7.09 -11.00 7.29
CA LEU A 150 -5.97 -10.68 6.40
C LEU A 150 -6.39 -9.91 5.13
N VAL A 151 -7.66 -9.61 4.99
CA VAL A 151 -8.20 -8.86 3.85
C VAL A 151 -8.93 -7.64 4.38
N THR A 152 -8.61 -6.49 3.80
CA THR A 152 -9.22 -5.21 4.17
C THR A 152 -9.56 -4.40 2.93
N PRO A 153 -10.67 -3.65 2.91
CA PRO A 153 -10.88 -2.60 1.93
C PRO A 153 -9.90 -1.46 2.19
N ALA A 154 -9.63 -0.69 1.14
CA ALA A 154 -8.82 0.52 1.22
C ALA A 154 -9.41 1.62 0.32
N MET A 155 -9.40 2.85 0.79
CA MET A 155 -9.62 4.04 -0.05
C MET A 155 -8.28 4.45 -0.67
N ILE A 156 -8.29 4.75 -1.96
CA ILE A 156 -7.10 5.14 -2.71
C ILE A 156 -7.25 6.59 -3.12
N ALA A 157 -6.25 7.40 -2.84
CA ALA A 157 -6.18 8.78 -3.33
C ALA A 157 -4.73 9.13 -3.70
N GLY A 158 -4.56 9.94 -4.73
CA GLY A 158 -3.23 10.31 -5.17
C GLY A 158 -3.22 11.28 -6.34
N PHE A 159 -2.04 11.50 -6.84
CA PHE A 159 -1.79 12.35 -8.00
C PHE A 159 -0.62 11.82 -8.83
N GLY A 160 -0.55 12.27 -10.06
CA GLY A 160 0.53 11.88 -10.94
C GLY A 160 0.66 12.75 -12.19
N LEU A 161 1.57 12.34 -13.03
CA LEU A 161 1.86 12.95 -14.33
C LEU A 161 1.79 11.87 -15.41
N LYS A 162 1.08 12.15 -16.49
CA LYS A 162 1.11 11.36 -17.72
C LYS A 162 1.93 12.12 -18.75
N ILE A 163 2.83 11.43 -19.42
CA ILE A 163 3.73 11.99 -20.44
C ILE A 163 3.60 11.16 -21.70
N ASP A 164 3.01 11.73 -22.76
CA ASP A 164 2.94 11.07 -24.07
C ASP A 164 4.31 11.02 -24.72
N MET A 165 4.76 9.82 -25.08
CA MET A 165 5.97 9.60 -25.89
C MET A 165 5.63 9.63 -27.38
N ASN A 166 4.52 8.98 -27.71
CA ASN A 166 3.99 8.88 -29.09
C ASN A 166 2.48 8.51 -29.01
N PRO A 167 1.76 8.41 -30.14
CA PRO A 167 0.31 8.11 -30.11
C PRO A 167 -0.10 6.84 -29.37
N SER A 168 0.83 5.88 -29.21
CA SER A 168 0.53 4.57 -28.60
C SER A 168 1.15 4.39 -27.21
N TRP A 169 2.16 5.15 -26.82
CA TRP A 169 2.89 4.94 -25.57
C TRP A 169 2.94 6.19 -24.70
N SER A 170 2.73 6.01 -23.41
CA SER A 170 2.86 7.07 -22.41
C SER A 170 3.56 6.58 -21.14
N TRP A 171 4.36 7.47 -20.53
CA TRP A 171 4.84 7.31 -19.16
C TRP A 171 3.80 7.80 -18.17
N ASN A 172 3.72 7.12 -17.01
CA ASN A 172 2.93 7.55 -15.85
C ASN A 172 3.86 7.60 -14.66
N ILE A 173 3.89 8.73 -13.97
CA ILE A 173 4.58 8.89 -12.68
C ILE A 173 3.49 9.16 -11.67
N GLU A 174 3.41 8.40 -10.58
CA GLU A 174 2.29 8.45 -9.64
C GLU A 174 2.77 8.31 -8.20
N ILE A 175 2.15 9.08 -7.32
CA ILE A 175 2.18 8.87 -5.87
C ILE A 175 0.75 8.71 -5.40
N SER A 176 0.46 7.58 -4.74
CA SER A 176 -0.89 7.27 -4.30
C SER A 176 -0.88 6.60 -2.93
N ASN A 177 -1.76 7.09 -2.04
CA ASN A 177 -1.94 6.57 -0.69
C ASN A 177 -3.13 5.61 -0.63
N ARG A 178 -3.01 4.58 0.21
CA ARG A 178 -4.05 3.62 0.56
C ARG A 178 -4.39 3.79 2.03
N PHE A 179 -5.57 4.31 2.30
CA PHE A 179 -6.14 4.42 3.63
C PHE A 179 -6.89 3.12 3.91
N THR A 180 -6.28 2.21 4.66
CA THR A 180 -6.91 0.91 4.97
C THR A 180 -7.94 1.06 6.07
N PHE A 181 -8.84 0.08 6.18
CA PHE A 181 -9.83 0.03 7.24
C PHE A 181 -9.40 -0.89 8.39
N THR A 182 -8.16 -1.34 8.37
CA THR A 182 -7.56 -2.14 9.45
C THR A 182 -6.50 -1.34 10.20
N ASP A 183 -6.18 -1.81 11.38
CA ASP A 183 -5.12 -1.34 12.27
C ASP A 183 -4.13 -2.48 12.58
N TYR A 184 -4.18 -3.53 11.78
CA TYR A 184 -3.38 -4.72 11.95
C TYR A 184 -2.48 -5.01 10.73
N LEU A 185 -2.21 -3.99 9.92
CA LEU A 185 -1.30 -4.16 8.78
C LEU A 185 0.12 -4.51 9.26
N ASP A 186 0.47 -4.04 10.47
CA ASP A 186 1.73 -4.25 11.17
C ASP A 186 1.61 -5.19 12.39
N ASP A 187 0.42 -5.77 12.67
CA ASP A 187 0.12 -6.60 13.84
C ASP A 187 0.07 -5.81 15.16
N VAL A 188 -0.02 -4.48 15.12
CA VAL A 188 -0.03 -3.63 16.31
C VAL A 188 -1.26 -2.74 16.30
N SER A 189 -2.10 -2.83 17.33
CA SER A 189 -3.33 -2.04 17.42
C SER A 189 -3.58 -1.50 18.83
N GLY A 190 -3.77 -2.37 19.80
CA GLY A 190 -4.33 -2.03 21.09
C GLY A 190 -3.35 -2.02 22.24
N THR A 191 -3.51 -3.00 23.11
CA THR A 191 -2.77 -3.12 24.37
C THR A 191 -2.04 -4.45 24.45
N TYR A 192 -0.97 -4.47 25.25
CA TYR A 192 -0.29 -5.71 25.56
C TYR A 192 -1.20 -6.70 26.29
N ALA A 193 -1.16 -7.94 25.87
CA ALA A 193 -1.72 -9.07 26.61
C ALA A 193 -0.71 -9.57 27.66
N ASP A 194 -1.19 -10.41 28.59
CA ASP A 194 -0.29 -11.11 29.48
C ASP A 194 0.58 -12.09 28.70
N TYR A 195 1.90 -11.99 28.88
CA TYR A 195 2.89 -12.83 28.19
C TYR A 195 2.59 -14.33 28.36
N ARG A 196 2.23 -14.77 29.58
CA ARG A 196 1.95 -16.18 29.88
C ARG A 196 0.72 -16.66 29.14
N THR A 197 -0.27 -15.78 28.98
CA THR A 197 -1.49 -16.07 28.23
C THR A 197 -1.17 -16.27 26.74
N VAL A 198 -0.42 -15.35 26.13
CA VAL A 198 0.00 -15.46 24.73
C VAL A 198 0.87 -16.71 24.49
N ALA A 199 1.87 -16.91 25.34
CA ALA A 199 2.75 -18.10 25.26
C ALA A 199 1.97 -19.40 25.51
N GLY A 200 0.98 -19.40 26.39
CA GLY A 200 0.12 -20.56 26.64
C GLY A 200 -0.78 -20.93 25.47
N TYR A 201 -1.29 -19.97 24.71
CA TYR A 201 -2.14 -20.21 23.56
C TYR A 201 -1.36 -20.58 22.29
N HIS A 202 -0.21 -19.92 22.06
CA HIS A 202 0.48 -19.96 20.77
C HIS A 202 1.97 -20.34 20.85
N GLY A 203 2.47 -20.61 22.08
CA GLY A 203 3.85 -21.04 22.33
C GLY A 203 4.83 -19.89 22.61
N ASP A 204 6.07 -20.26 22.99
CA ASP A 204 7.09 -19.31 23.45
C ASP A 204 7.45 -18.23 22.42
N ALA A 205 7.42 -18.58 21.13
CA ALA A 205 7.71 -17.61 20.07
C ALA A 205 6.66 -16.49 20.03
N ALA A 206 5.38 -16.82 20.26
CA ALA A 206 4.29 -15.86 20.34
C ALA A 206 4.48 -14.89 21.51
N GLY A 207 4.79 -15.44 22.71
CA GLY A 207 5.11 -14.61 23.86
C GLY A 207 6.31 -13.69 23.62
N GLY A 208 7.37 -14.21 22.99
CA GLY A 208 8.55 -13.40 22.65
C GLY A 208 8.28 -12.31 21.63
N LEU A 209 7.43 -12.57 20.63
CA LEU A 209 7.06 -11.60 19.58
C LEU A 209 5.97 -10.62 20.04
N SER A 210 5.19 -10.95 21.08
CA SER A 210 4.23 -10.00 21.65
C SER A 210 4.90 -8.81 22.35
N ASP A 211 6.07 -9.05 22.99
CA ASP A 211 6.89 -8.03 23.65
C ASP A 211 8.38 -8.36 23.49
N ARG A 212 9.05 -7.56 22.65
CA ARG A 212 10.48 -7.74 22.31
C ARG A 212 11.43 -6.83 23.11
N SER A 213 10.94 -6.18 24.16
CA SER A 213 11.72 -5.21 24.92
C SER A 213 12.93 -5.85 25.63
N LEU A 214 12.85 -7.13 26.02
CA LEU A 214 13.96 -7.86 26.60
C LEU A 214 15.12 -8.18 25.63
N GLU A 215 14.94 -7.92 24.33
CA GLU A 215 16.05 -8.05 23.37
C GLU A 215 16.99 -6.82 23.41
N VAL A 216 16.54 -5.70 23.93
CA VAL A 216 17.25 -4.41 23.97
C VAL A 216 17.38 -3.82 25.37
N GLY A 217 16.67 -4.34 26.37
CA GLY A 217 16.70 -3.87 27.74
C GLY A 217 16.54 -5.01 28.76
N ASP A 218 16.77 -4.68 30.03
CA ASP A 218 16.71 -5.65 31.13
C ASP A 218 15.30 -5.78 31.75
N VAL A 219 14.37 -4.91 31.35
CA VAL A 219 13.02 -4.84 31.94
C VAL A 219 11.97 -4.98 30.83
N ARG A 220 11.03 -5.88 31.05
CA ARG A 220 9.87 -6.03 30.17
C ARG A 220 8.97 -4.82 30.28
N ILE A 221 8.64 -4.17 29.13
CA ILE A 221 7.75 -3.00 29.10
C ILE A 221 6.29 -3.37 28.78
N GLY A 222 6.06 -4.52 28.16
CA GLY A 222 4.74 -5.03 27.76
C GLY A 222 3.96 -5.64 28.92
N GLU A 223 3.56 -4.83 29.89
CA GLU A 223 2.63 -5.26 30.94
C GLU A 223 1.20 -5.29 30.40
N ARG A 224 0.40 -6.26 30.87
CA ARG A 224 -1.00 -6.40 30.50
C ARG A 224 -1.78 -5.08 30.64
N GLY A 225 -2.45 -4.67 29.56
CA GLY A 225 -3.26 -3.46 29.52
C GLY A 225 -2.49 -2.16 29.23
N ARG A 226 -1.15 -2.20 29.17
CA ARG A 226 -0.37 -1.05 28.67
C ARG A 226 -0.56 -0.90 27.17
N GLN A 227 -0.46 0.32 26.68
CA GLN A 227 -0.57 0.62 25.26
C GLN A 227 0.54 -0.08 24.48
N ARG A 228 0.16 -0.86 23.44
CA ARG A 228 1.06 -1.46 22.46
C ARG A 228 1.04 -0.67 21.15
N GLY A 229 -0.16 -0.29 20.69
CA GLY A 229 -0.44 0.53 19.53
C GLY A 229 -1.49 1.60 19.78
N ASN A 230 -2.03 2.17 18.74
CA ASN A 230 -3.08 3.19 18.79
C ASN A 230 -4.27 2.80 17.90
N ALA A 231 -5.18 2.00 18.42
CA ALA A 231 -6.36 1.49 17.70
C ALA A 231 -7.27 2.54 17.05
N LYS A 232 -7.08 3.83 17.35
CA LYS A 232 -7.85 4.93 16.75
C LYS A 232 -7.35 5.33 15.36
N ASN A 233 -6.07 5.13 15.10
CA ASN A 233 -5.43 5.48 13.84
C ASN A 233 -5.33 4.23 12.97
N LYS A 234 -5.98 4.25 11.81
CA LYS A 234 -5.88 3.13 10.88
C LYS A 234 -4.58 3.21 10.08
N ASP A 235 -4.05 2.04 9.78
CA ASP A 235 -2.84 1.91 8.98
C ASP A 235 -3.02 2.36 7.54
N MET A 236 -1.95 2.87 6.96
CA MET A 236 -1.92 3.26 5.57
C MET A 236 -0.58 2.91 4.92
N TYR A 237 -0.58 2.84 3.60
CA TYR A 237 0.65 2.69 2.84
C TYR A 237 0.61 3.51 1.55
N ILE A 238 1.79 3.91 1.09
CA ILE A 238 1.99 4.77 -0.07
C ILE A 238 2.74 3.98 -1.14
N PHE A 239 2.32 4.13 -2.40
CA PHE A 239 3.10 3.72 -3.55
C PHE A 239 3.58 4.95 -4.31
N ALA A 240 4.88 5.00 -4.59
CA ALA A 240 5.50 5.93 -5.52
C ALA A 240 6.02 5.13 -6.71
N SER A 241 5.50 5.37 -7.89
CA SER A 241 5.69 4.50 -9.04
C SER A 241 5.96 5.25 -10.34
N ILE A 242 6.65 4.55 -11.24
CA ILE A 242 6.78 4.90 -12.64
C ILE A 242 6.28 3.73 -13.50
N GLY A 243 5.50 4.02 -14.52
CA GLY A 243 4.90 2.99 -15.35
C GLY A 243 4.83 3.37 -16.81
N LEU A 244 4.62 2.37 -17.65
CA LEU A 244 4.44 2.49 -19.08
C LEU A 244 3.06 1.99 -19.46
N ALA A 245 2.35 2.77 -20.27
CA ALA A 245 1.03 2.40 -20.79
C ALA A 245 1.05 2.34 -22.32
N TYR A 246 0.40 1.31 -22.86
CA TYR A 246 0.15 1.14 -24.27
C TYR A 246 -1.32 1.37 -24.58
N ARG A 247 -1.58 2.25 -25.55
CA ARG A 247 -2.92 2.61 -26.01
C ARG A 247 -3.25 1.89 -27.31
N PHE A 248 -4.41 1.26 -27.34
CA PHE A 248 -4.97 0.69 -28.56
C PHE A 248 -5.55 1.81 -29.43
N VAL A 249 -4.82 2.19 -30.47
CA VAL A 249 -5.25 3.22 -31.42
C VAL A 249 -6.16 2.58 -32.46
N SER A 250 -7.45 2.85 -32.40
CA SER A 250 -8.40 2.48 -33.47
C SER A 250 -8.29 3.51 -34.59
N VAL A 251 -7.84 3.10 -35.76
CA VAL A 251 -7.87 3.91 -36.97
C VAL A 251 -9.27 3.74 -37.59
N GLY A 252 -10.19 4.65 -37.26
CA GLY A 252 -11.46 4.72 -37.98
C GLY A 252 -11.19 5.18 -39.42
N CYS A 253 -11.48 4.32 -40.42
CA CYS A 253 -11.55 4.78 -41.80
C CYS A 253 -12.66 5.84 -41.91
N PRO A 254 -12.44 6.97 -42.60
CA PRO A 254 -13.53 7.86 -42.96
C PRO A 254 -14.52 7.08 -43.81
N ALA A 255 -15.78 7.01 -43.39
CA ALA A 255 -16.86 6.57 -44.29
C ALA A 255 -17.00 7.65 -45.37
N TYR A 256 -16.89 7.22 -46.62
CA TYR A 256 -17.15 8.03 -47.78
C TYR A 256 -18.66 8.29 -47.91
#